data_b4a27312a2616803c73e92c4a478302b
#
_entry.id   b4a27312a2616803c73e92c4a478302b
#
_cell.length_a   1.000
_cell.length_b   1.000
_cell.length_c   1.000
_cell.angle_alpha   90.00
_cell.angle_beta   90.00
_cell.angle_gamma   90.00
#
_symmetry.space_group_name_H-M   'P 1'
#
loop_
_entity.id
_entity.type
_entity.pdbx_description
1 polymer ?
#
loop_
_entity_poly.entity_id
_entity_poly.type
_entity_poly.pdbx_seq_one_letter_code
_entity_poly.pdbx_strand_id
1 'polypeptide(L)'
;MLFINSVEGGIREEIRERSKAVIDEITNDISTMWKILHPGEPIEDVRLVLPEDDKAIDIALKFHGKDQDSPRLTLSEGYRNSLGLCIFLAMAKREADNDLPLFLDDVVISLDRHHRGMIVQLLESEFAKRQVIIFTHDRDWFAELRQQLDEQHWDFKTLLPYETPLLGIRWSHKTTTFDDARAHLKDRPDSAGNDARKIMDIELGLIAEKLQLKLPYLRGDKNDKRMWSEFLERLVADGKKCFQKKAGDDFPCYADALALLDGARRLLVSWANKGSHTFDVMRPEASNLIDDCESALQVFRCTSCKRPLWFTNAENSEWVQCQCGELRWRYGKG
;
A
#
# COMPACT_ATOMS: atom_id res chain seq x y z
N MET A 1 57.72 -13.50 19.58
CA MET A 1 57.11 -12.81 18.42
C MET A 1 56.40 -13.78 17.45
N LEU A 2 57.04 -14.86 17.00
CA LEU A 2 56.40 -15.81 16.04
C LEU A 2 55.07 -16.39 16.54
N PHE A 3 54.94 -16.74 17.81
CA PHE A 3 53.69 -17.30 18.38
C PHE A 3 52.55 -16.25 18.41
N ILE A 4 52.87 -15.01 18.78
CA ILE A 4 51.86 -13.92 18.81
C ILE A 4 51.33 -13.63 17.41
N ASN A 5 52.20 -13.57 16.41
CA ASN A 5 51.83 -13.35 15.02
C ASN A 5 50.97 -14.49 14.45
N SER A 6 51.27 -15.75 14.87
CA SER A 6 50.48 -16.91 14.48
C SER A 6 49.07 -16.90 15.10
N VAL A 7 48.97 -16.50 16.38
CA VAL A 7 47.67 -16.33 17.06
C VAL A 7 46.88 -15.18 16.47
N GLU A 8 47.49 -14.05 16.18
CA GLU A 8 46.87 -12.90 15.54
C GLU A 8 46.35 -13.28 14.14
N GLY A 9 47.13 -14.00 13.34
CA GLY A 9 46.73 -14.49 12.04
C GLY A 9 45.51 -15.42 12.12
N GLY A 10 45.53 -16.37 13.05
CA GLY A 10 44.39 -17.30 13.24
C GLY A 10 43.11 -16.60 13.70
N ILE A 11 43.23 -15.59 14.60
CA ILE A 11 42.06 -14.81 15.03
C ILE A 11 41.49 -13.99 13.87
N ARG A 12 42.33 -13.36 13.06
CA ARG A 12 41.92 -12.57 11.90
C ARG A 12 41.18 -13.44 10.88
N GLU A 13 41.71 -14.64 10.63
CA GLU A 13 41.09 -15.60 9.69
C GLU A 13 39.70 -16.06 10.17
N GLU A 14 39.56 -16.42 11.46
CA GLU A 14 38.28 -16.78 12.07
C GLU A 14 37.27 -15.63 12.03
N ILE A 15 37.69 -14.38 12.32
CA ILE A 15 36.83 -13.20 12.21
C ILE A 15 36.36 -13.02 10.75
N ARG A 16 37.28 -13.17 9.79
CA ARG A 16 36.94 -13.05 8.36
C ARG A 16 35.96 -14.10 7.90
N GLU A 17 36.14 -15.36 8.26
CA GLU A 17 35.22 -16.46 7.91
C GLU A 17 33.84 -16.23 8.50
N ARG A 18 33.75 -15.84 9.78
CA ARG A 18 32.48 -15.52 10.42
C ARG A 18 31.81 -14.30 9.78
N SER A 19 32.57 -13.25 9.50
CA SER A 19 32.05 -12.07 8.79
C SER A 19 31.53 -12.41 7.41
N LYS A 20 32.26 -13.25 6.68
CA LYS A 20 31.85 -13.72 5.36
C LYS A 20 30.55 -14.52 5.42
N ALA A 21 30.40 -15.45 6.35
CA ALA A 21 29.18 -16.22 6.52
C ALA A 21 27.97 -15.32 6.80
N VAL A 22 28.13 -14.30 7.64
CA VAL A 22 27.11 -13.30 7.93
C VAL A 22 26.75 -12.48 6.69
N ILE A 23 27.75 -12.04 5.93
CA ILE A 23 27.56 -11.26 4.70
C ILE A 23 26.85 -12.08 3.64
N ASP A 24 27.22 -13.37 3.48
CA ASP A 24 26.58 -14.27 2.52
C ASP A 24 25.10 -14.50 2.86
N GLU A 25 24.77 -14.67 4.15
CA GLU A 25 23.39 -14.79 4.62
C GLU A 25 22.56 -13.54 4.35
N ILE A 26 23.06 -12.36 4.73
CA ILE A 26 22.41 -11.06 4.49
C ILE A 26 22.26 -10.82 2.98
N THR A 27 23.23 -11.16 2.17
CA THR A 27 23.21 -11.04 0.72
C THR A 27 22.04 -11.79 0.10
N ASN A 28 21.76 -13.00 0.56
CA ASN A 28 20.63 -13.79 0.07
C ASN A 28 19.29 -13.11 0.38
N ASP A 29 19.14 -12.57 1.59
CA ASP A 29 17.95 -11.83 1.98
C ASP A 29 17.80 -10.53 1.15
N ILE A 30 18.88 -9.77 0.98
CA ILE A 30 18.89 -8.57 0.13
C ILE A 30 18.47 -8.90 -1.31
N SER A 31 19.03 -9.96 -1.89
CA SER A 31 18.71 -10.37 -3.26
C SER A 31 17.23 -10.78 -3.40
N THR A 32 16.68 -11.46 -2.38
CA THR A 32 15.27 -11.84 -2.35
C THR A 32 14.36 -10.61 -2.25
N MET A 33 14.64 -9.71 -1.32
CA MET A 33 13.88 -8.49 -1.11
C MET A 33 13.97 -7.55 -2.31
N TRP A 34 15.16 -7.46 -2.95
CA TRP A 34 15.35 -6.68 -4.18
C TRP A 34 14.45 -7.16 -5.31
N LYS A 35 14.36 -8.47 -5.52
CA LYS A 35 13.50 -9.07 -6.56
C LYS A 35 12.00 -8.80 -6.31
N ILE A 36 11.60 -8.69 -5.05
CA ILE A 36 10.22 -8.32 -4.69
C ILE A 36 9.97 -6.85 -5.00
N LEU A 37 10.91 -5.96 -4.63
CA LEU A 37 10.76 -4.52 -4.84
C LEU A 37 10.89 -4.11 -6.31
N HIS A 38 11.74 -4.80 -7.06
CA HIS A 38 12.12 -4.45 -8.44
C HIS A 38 11.92 -5.62 -9.41
N PRO A 39 10.68 -6.10 -9.60
CA PRO A 39 10.41 -7.25 -10.46
C PRO A 39 10.67 -6.90 -11.93
N GLY A 40 11.53 -7.71 -12.57
CA GLY A 40 11.80 -7.59 -14.02
C GLY A 40 12.74 -6.45 -14.40
N GLU A 41 13.36 -5.79 -13.45
CA GLU A 41 14.32 -4.71 -13.73
C GLU A 41 15.73 -5.25 -14.07
N PRO A 42 16.54 -4.46 -14.82
CA PRO A 42 17.84 -4.91 -15.33
C PRO A 42 18.97 -4.89 -14.27
N ILE A 43 18.64 -4.80 -13.00
CA ILE A 43 19.59 -4.86 -11.89
C ILE A 43 19.51 -6.23 -11.25
N GLU A 44 20.59 -6.97 -11.35
CA GLU A 44 20.67 -8.37 -10.95
C GLU A 44 21.87 -8.59 -10.01
N ASP A 45 21.88 -9.72 -9.33
CA ASP A 45 23.01 -10.21 -8.53
C ASP A 45 23.51 -9.18 -7.51
N VAL A 46 22.57 -8.52 -6.83
CA VAL A 46 22.88 -7.56 -5.76
C VAL A 46 23.47 -8.32 -4.58
N ARG A 47 24.71 -7.99 -4.22
CA ARG A 47 25.44 -8.70 -3.17
C ARG A 47 26.37 -7.77 -2.37
N LEU A 48 26.56 -8.12 -1.12
CA LEU A 48 27.59 -7.53 -0.28
C LEU A 48 28.91 -8.29 -0.51
N VAL A 49 30.00 -7.57 -0.57
CA VAL A 49 31.35 -8.13 -0.79
C VAL A 49 32.28 -7.61 0.32
N LEU A 50 33.02 -8.52 0.93
CA LEU A 50 34.09 -8.17 1.85
C LEU A 50 35.42 -8.11 1.07
N PRO A 51 36.01 -6.91 0.89
CA PRO A 51 37.29 -6.75 0.22
C PRO A 51 38.44 -7.44 0.96
N GLU A 52 39.56 -7.62 0.28
CA GLU A 52 40.74 -8.29 0.88
C GLU A 52 41.34 -7.52 2.06
N ASP A 53 41.16 -6.21 2.09
CA ASP A 53 41.70 -5.35 3.16
C ASP A 53 40.80 -5.29 4.42
N ASP A 54 39.62 -5.93 4.41
CA ASP A 54 38.63 -6.04 5.51
C ASP A 54 38.19 -4.68 6.11
N LYS A 55 38.40 -3.56 5.38
CA LYS A 55 38.14 -2.20 5.95
C LYS A 55 36.72 -1.70 5.71
N ALA A 56 36.03 -2.23 4.72
CA ALA A 56 34.70 -1.81 4.38
C ALA A 56 33.92 -2.99 3.75
N ILE A 57 32.59 -2.90 3.74
CA ILE A 57 31.76 -3.80 2.97
C ILE A 57 31.38 -3.05 1.69
N ASP A 58 31.71 -3.63 0.56
CA ASP A 58 31.35 -3.11 -0.76
C ASP A 58 30.03 -3.75 -1.25
N ILE A 59 29.38 -3.07 -2.16
CA ILE A 59 28.19 -3.55 -2.84
C ILE A 59 28.56 -3.81 -4.29
N ALA A 60 28.35 -5.04 -4.74
CA ALA A 60 28.46 -5.42 -6.15
C ALA A 60 27.08 -5.77 -6.71
N LEU A 61 26.87 -5.49 -7.97
CA LEU A 61 25.66 -5.81 -8.71
C LEU A 61 25.94 -5.94 -10.21
N LYS A 62 24.99 -6.53 -10.93
CA LYS A 62 24.99 -6.50 -12.40
C LYS A 62 23.92 -5.54 -12.89
N PHE A 63 24.29 -4.75 -13.91
CA PHE A 63 23.37 -3.89 -14.63
C PHE A 63 23.35 -4.30 -16.11
N HIS A 64 22.18 -4.74 -16.60
CA HIS A 64 22.05 -5.39 -17.91
C HIS A 64 23.07 -6.52 -18.13
N GLY A 65 23.26 -7.38 -17.14
CA GLY A 65 24.17 -8.53 -17.18
C GLY A 65 25.65 -8.19 -17.07
N LYS A 66 26.03 -6.91 -16.89
CA LYS A 66 27.43 -6.46 -16.73
C LYS A 66 27.72 -6.10 -15.29
N ASP A 67 28.83 -6.62 -14.76
CA ASP A 67 29.30 -6.28 -13.43
C ASP A 67 29.54 -4.77 -13.28
N GLN A 68 29.16 -4.24 -12.12
CA GLN A 68 29.35 -2.85 -11.74
C GLN A 68 30.12 -2.77 -10.44
N ASP A 69 31.25 -2.09 -10.48
CA ASP A 69 32.18 -1.97 -9.33
C ASP A 69 31.71 -0.91 -8.31
N SER A 70 30.82 0.00 -8.72
CA SER A 70 30.33 1.07 -7.85
C SER A 70 28.86 1.39 -8.10
N PRO A 71 27.95 0.86 -7.27
CA PRO A 71 26.53 1.20 -7.34
C PRO A 71 26.23 2.69 -7.23
N ARG A 72 27.07 3.45 -6.52
CA ARG A 72 26.90 4.90 -6.33
C ARG A 72 26.93 5.69 -7.64
N LEU A 73 27.67 5.21 -8.63
CA LEU A 73 27.80 5.87 -9.94
C LEU A 73 26.76 5.40 -10.95
N THR A 74 26.19 4.22 -10.73
CA THR A 74 25.29 3.56 -11.70
C THR A 74 23.83 3.72 -11.30
N LEU A 75 23.53 3.66 -9.99
CA LEU A 75 22.15 3.66 -9.48
C LEU A 75 21.59 5.07 -9.32
N SER A 76 20.33 5.25 -9.72
CA SER A 76 19.56 6.44 -9.39
C SER A 76 19.38 6.57 -7.86
N GLU A 77 18.92 7.72 -7.39
CA GLU A 77 18.63 7.93 -5.97
C GLU A 77 17.58 6.94 -5.44
N GLY A 78 16.51 6.69 -6.22
CA GLY A 78 15.47 5.73 -5.86
C GLY A 78 16.03 4.32 -5.67
N TYR A 79 16.83 3.83 -6.59
CA TYR A 79 17.49 2.52 -6.46
C TYR A 79 18.45 2.44 -5.26
N ARG A 80 19.20 3.50 -4.99
CA ARG A 80 20.09 3.52 -3.81
C ARG A 80 19.30 3.44 -2.51
N ASN A 81 18.16 4.12 -2.43
CA ASN A 81 17.31 4.09 -1.26
C ASN A 81 16.60 2.74 -1.11
N SER A 82 16.11 2.15 -2.20
CA SER A 82 15.61 0.76 -2.20
C SER A 82 16.65 -0.23 -1.70
N LEU A 83 17.90 -0.08 -2.16
CA LEU A 83 19.00 -0.94 -1.72
C LEU A 83 19.31 -0.75 -0.23
N GLY A 84 19.33 0.50 0.23
CA GLY A 84 19.49 0.81 1.66
C GLY A 84 18.37 0.18 2.50
N LEU A 85 17.13 0.23 2.01
CA LEU A 85 15.99 -0.41 2.66
C LEU A 85 16.14 -1.93 2.69
N CYS A 86 16.55 -2.57 1.59
CA CYS A 86 16.81 -4.02 1.56
C CYS A 86 17.90 -4.44 2.55
N ILE A 87 19.00 -3.69 2.63
CA ILE A 87 20.08 -3.95 3.60
C ILE A 87 19.55 -3.83 5.02
N PHE A 88 18.84 -2.75 5.33
CA PHE A 88 18.26 -2.54 6.67
C PHE A 88 17.29 -3.67 7.05
N LEU A 89 16.39 -4.03 6.15
CA LEU A 89 15.41 -5.09 6.39
C LEU A 89 16.07 -6.48 6.51
N ALA A 90 17.09 -6.78 5.72
CA ALA A 90 17.84 -8.03 5.83
C ALA A 90 18.58 -8.14 7.16
N MET A 91 19.18 -7.05 7.64
CA MET A 91 19.77 -7.00 8.98
C MET A 91 18.71 -7.17 10.07
N ALA A 92 17.57 -6.47 9.97
CA ALA A 92 16.47 -6.59 10.91
C ALA A 92 15.89 -8.02 10.96
N LYS A 93 15.79 -8.71 9.82
CA LYS A 93 15.33 -10.10 9.75
C LYS A 93 16.26 -11.06 10.46
N ARG A 94 17.57 -10.79 10.42
CA ARG A 94 18.60 -11.61 11.07
C ARG A 94 18.62 -11.47 12.59
N GLU A 95 18.21 -10.34 13.13
CA GLU A 95 18.11 -10.18 14.57
C GLU A 95 17.17 -11.21 15.16
N ALA A 96 17.69 -12.08 16.04
CA ALA A 96 17.01 -13.26 16.56
C ALA A 96 15.77 -12.93 17.42
N ASP A 97 15.61 -11.69 17.85
CA ASP A 97 14.51 -11.24 18.69
C ASP A 97 13.35 -10.75 17.81
N ASN A 98 12.55 -11.70 17.31
CA ASN A 98 11.35 -11.41 16.53
C ASN A 98 10.24 -10.67 17.33
N ASP A 99 10.43 -10.51 18.65
CA ASP A 99 9.47 -9.81 19.50
C ASP A 99 9.67 -8.29 19.45
N LEU A 100 10.79 -7.80 18.91
CA LEU A 100 11.01 -6.37 18.73
C LEU A 100 10.25 -5.85 17.50
N PRO A 101 9.47 -4.75 17.66
CA PRO A 101 8.79 -4.14 16.53
C PRO A 101 9.78 -3.54 15.51
N LEU A 102 9.41 -3.62 14.24
CA LEU A 102 10.12 -2.97 13.14
C LEU A 102 9.50 -1.58 12.92
N PHE A 103 10.30 -0.53 13.09
CA PHE A 103 9.88 0.85 12.83
C PHE A 103 10.38 1.32 11.46
N LEU A 104 9.46 1.78 10.63
CA LEU A 104 9.73 2.34 9.31
C LEU A 104 9.22 3.78 9.26
N ASP A 105 10.15 4.73 9.15
CA ASP A 105 9.82 6.15 9.12
C ASP A 105 10.11 6.72 7.72
N ASP A 106 9.06 7.20 7.07
CA ASP A 106 9.10 7.85 5.74
C ASP A 106 9.92 7.10 4.66
N VAL A 107 9.90 5.78 4.67
CA VAL A 107 10.76 4.92 3.81
C VAL A 107 10.50 5.04 2.31
N VAL A 108 9.43 5.74 1.90
CA VAL A 108 9.01 5.84 0.48
C VAL A 108 9.30 7.19 -0.17
N ILE A 109 9.92 8.15 0.52
CA ILE A 109 10.06 9.53 0.03
C ILE A 109 10.67 9.60 -1.38
N SER A 110 11.62 8.74 -1.67
CA SER A 110 12.35 8.71 -2.95
C SER A 110 11.96 7.56 -3.87
N LEU A 111 10.96 6.77 -3.49
CA LEU A 111 10.45 5.68 -4.32
C LEU A 111 9.32 6.19 -5.22
N ASP A 112 9.34 5.76 -6.46
CA ASP A 112 8.23 6.01 -7.35
C ASP A 112 6.96 5.23 -6.95
N ARG A 113 5.82 5.63 -7.48
CA ARG A 113 4.52 5.04 -7.12
C ARG A 113 4.45 3.55 -7.39
N HIS A 114 5.14 3.04 -8.40
CA HIS A 114 5.11 1.62 -8.74
C HIS A 114 5.77 0.77 -7.63
N HIS A 115 6.93 1.20 -7.16
CA HIS A 115 7.69 0.49 -6.14
C HIS A 115 7.08 0.60 -4.73
N ARG A 116 6.29 1.65 -4.45
CA ARG A 116 5.58 1.80 -3.17
C ARG A 116 4.66 0.62 -2.84
N GLY A 117 3.92 0.12 -3.84
CA GLY A 117 3.07 -1.06 -3.67
C GLY A 117 3.85 -2.35 -3.40
N MET A 118 5.08 -2.45 -3.91
CA MET A 118 5.95 -3.61 -3.70
C MET A 118 6.46 -3.70 -2.26
N ILE A 119 6.58 -2.57 -1.55
CA ILE A 119 6.93 -2.57 -0.11
C ILE A 119 5.90 -3.35 0.70
N VAL A 120 4.61 -3.20 0.39
CA VAL A 120 3.55 -3.96 1.08
C VAL A 120 3.76 -5.46 0.91
N GLN A 121 4.02 -5.91 -0.33
CA GLN A 121 4.31 -7.32 -0.59
C GLN A 121 5.53 -7.82 0.16
N LEU A 122 6.59 -7.02 0.19
CA LEU A 122 7.82 -7.34 0.90
C LEU A 122 7.55 -7.52 2.41
N LEU A 123 6.83 -6.59 3.03
CA LEU A 123 6.53 -6.65 4.46
C LEU A 123 5.63 -7.85 4.80
N GLU A 124 4.62 -8.14 3.98
CA GLU A 124 3.74 -9.28 4.19
C GLU A 124 4.43 -10.63 3.96
N SER A 125 5.38 -10.73 3.02
CA SER A 125 6.10 -11.99 2.74
C SER A 125 7.20 -12.26 3.76
N GLU A 126 7.99 -11.25 4.11
CA GLU A 126 9.22 -11.42 4.90
C GLU A 126 9.03 -11.13 6.40
N PHE A 127 8.01 -10.33 6.76
CA PHE A 127 7.79 -9.86 8.13
C PHE A 127 6.38 -10.17 8.68
N ALA A 128 5.65 -11.14 8.10
CA ALA A 128 4.29 -11.51 8.50
C ALA A 128 4.12 -11.86 9.98
N LYS A 129 5.19 -12.28 10.66
CA LYS A 129 5.18 -12.67 12.09
C LYS A 129 5.71 -11.59 13.02
N ARG A 130 6.13 -10.45 12.47
CA ARG A 130 6.73 -9.36 13.24
C ARG A 130 5.79 -8.17 13.30
N GLN A 131 5.72 -7.50 14.43
CA GLN A 131 5.02 -6.23 14.50
C GLN A 131 5.77 -5.19 13.67
N VAL A 132 5.07 -4.60 12.69
CA VAL A 132 5.62 -3.53 11.84
C VAL A 132 4.84 -2.25 12.13
N ILE A 133 5.56 -1.15 12.37
CA ILE A 133 5.00 0.17 12.62
C ILE A 133 5.54 1.11 11.55
N ILE A 134 4.66 1.67 10.74
CA ILE A 134 5.02 2.56 9.64
C ILE A 134 4.57 3.97 9.99
N PHE A 135 5.49 4.93 9.95
CA PHE A 135 5.20 6.35 10.02
C PHE A 135 5.33 6.96 8.63
N THR A 136 4.40 7.82 8.28
CA THR A 136 4.48 8.60 7.05
C THR A 136 3.71 9.91 7.14
N HIS A 137 4.23 10.93 6.48
CA HIS A 137 3.53 12.18 6.25
C HIS A 137 2.91 12.26 4.84
N ASP A 138 3.20 11.27 3.97
CA ASP A 138 2.64 11.16 2.62
C ASP A 138 1.21 10.60 2.70
N ARG A 139 0.22 11.46 2.44
CA ARG A 139 -1.21 11.11 2.52
C ARG A 139 -1.63 10.14 1.43
N ASP A 140 -1.02 10.23 0.26
CA ASP A 140 -1.34 9.36 -0.86
C ASP A 140 -0.87 7.94 -0.54
N TRP A 141 0.34 7.80 -0.02
CA TRP A 141 0.85 6.50 0.39
C TRP A 141 0.09 5.92 1.58
N PHE A 142 -0.28 6.73 2.57
CA PHE A 142 -1.14 6.27 3.67
C PHE A 142 -2.48 5.71 3.16
N ALA A 143 -3.08 6.37 2.17
CA ALA A 143 -4.30 5.88 1.55
C ALA A 143 -4.08 4.60 0.73
N GLU A 144 -2.94 4.48 0.02
CA GLU A 144 -2.56 3.25 -0.69
C GLU A 144 -2.34 2.07 0.26
N LEU A 145 -1.68 2.28 1.41
CA LEU A 145 -1.51 1.27 2.45
C LEU A 145 -2.87 0.76 2.95
N ARG A 146 -3.81 1.65 3.25
CA ARG A 146 -5.16 1.27 3.68
C ARG A 146 -5.92 0.46 2.65
N GLN A 147 -5.70 0.70 1.36
CA GLN A 147 -6.33 -0.07 0.30
C GLN A 147 -5.72 -1.46 0.09
N GLN A 148 -4.42 -1.60 0.34
CA GLN A 148 -3.69 -2.84 0.07
C GLN A 148 -3.64 -3.78 1.28
N LEU A 149 -3.57 -3.24 2.48
CA LEU A 149 -3.45 -3.99 3.74
C LEU A 149 -4.82 -4.35 4.30
N ASP A 150 -4.87 -5.50 4.97
CA ASP A 150 -6.09 -5.98 5.62
C ASP A 150 -6.26 -5.29 6.98
N GLU A 151 -7.40 -4.63 7.18
CA GLU A 151 -7.74 -3.96 8.44
C GLU A 151 -7.90 -4.93 9.63
N GLN A 152 -7.99 -6.24 9.40
CA GLN A 152 -7.98 -7.23 10.49
C GLN A 152 -6.60 -7.38 11.14
N HIS A 153 -5.53 -7.09 10.40
CA HIS A 153 -4.14 -7.25 10.84
C HIS A 153 -3.40 -5.91 10.97
N TRP A 154 -3.95 -4.82 10.41
CA TRP A 154 -3.33 -3.51 10.39
C TRP A 154 -4.26 -2.45 10.96
N ASP A 155 -3.74 -1.65 11.90
CA ASP A 155 -4.45 -0.51 12.50
C ASP A 155 -3.90 0.81 11.93
N PHE A 156 -4.80 1.69 11.51
CA PHE A 156 -4.48 2.96 10.87
C PHE A 156 -4.83 4.12 11.78
N LYS A 157 -3.84 4.95 12.11
CA LYS A 157 -4.02 6.12 12.97
C LYS A 157 -3.49 7.37 12.28
N THR A 158 -4.17 8.48 12.47
CA THR A 158 -3.73 9.79 11.98
C THR A 158 -3.43 10.71 13.16
N LEU A 159 -2.22 11.25 13.21
CA LEU A 159 -1.84 12.27 14.17
C LEU A 159 -2.28 13.64 13.68
N LEU A 160 -2.82 14.45 14.58
CA LEU A 160 -3.07 15.87 14.31
C LEU A 160 -1.74 16.65 14.34
N PRO A 161 -1.65 17.76 13.59
CA PRO A 161 -0.50 18.64 13.70
C PRO A 161 -0.24 19.05 15.15
N TYR A 162 1.03 19.04 15.54
CA TYR A 162 1.45 19.54 16.84
C TYR A 162 1.23 21.04 16.91
N GLU A 163 0.50 21.49 17.93
CA GLU A 163 0.16 22.90 18.10
C GLU A 163 0.91 23.53 19.27
N THR A 164 0.78 22.97 20.45
CA THR A 164 1.43 23.48 21.67
C THR A 164 1.83 22.36 22.62
N PRO A 165 2.84 22.57 23.50
CA PRO A 165 3.23 21.61 24.51
C PRO A 165 2.08 21.20 25.47
N LEU A 166 1.16 22.12 25.74
CA LEU A 166 0.01 21.87 26.62
C LEU A 166 -0.98 20.88 26.02
N LEU A 167 -1.16 20.92 24.69
CA LEU A 167 -2.07 20.02 23.99
C LEU A 167 -1.42 18.67 23.68
N GLY A 168 -0.09 18.62 23.65
CA GLY A 168 0.66 17.41 23.35
C GLY A 168 0.37 16.81 21.98
N ILE A 169 0.63 15.51 21.85
CA ILE A 169 0.31 14.72 20.65
C ILE A 169 -1.16 14.29 20.76
N ARG A 170 -1.91 14.56 19.68
CA ARG A 170 -3.33 14.21 19.62
C ARG A 170 -3.62 13.35 18.39
N TRP A 171 -4.44 12.34 18.58
CA TRP A 171 -4.98 11.55 17.48
C TRP A 171 -6.10 12.29 16.76
N SER A 172 -6.19 12.11 15.46
CA SER A 172 -7.36 12.56 14.71
C SER A 172 -8.56 11.71 15.10
N HIS A 173 -9.63 12.39 15.50
CA HIS A 173 -10.94 11.75 15.69
C HIS A 173 -11.78 11.83 14.39
N LYS A 174 -11.16 12.13 13.26
CA LYS A 174 -11.87 12.05 11.97
C LYS A 174 -12.19 10.60 11.72
N THR A 175 -13.46 10.33 11.56
CA THR A 175 -13.96 9.03 11.12
C THR A 175 -13.36 8.72 9.75
N THR A 176 -12.56 7.67 9.70
CA THR A 176 -11.87 7.23 8.48
C THR A 176 -12.24 5.80 8.11
N THR A 177 -12.92 5.08 9.00
CA THR A 177 -13.38 3.71 8.81
C THR A 177 -14.89 3.60 9.06
N PHE A 178 -15.51 2.59 8.45
CA PHE A 178 -16.92 2.32 8.73
C PHE A 178 -17.17 1.87 10.18
N ASP A 179 -16.18 1.27 10.85
CA ASP A 179 -16.29 0.92 12.26
C ASP A 179 -16.33 2.15 13.14
N ASP A 180 -15.54 3.19 12.83
CA ASP A 180 -15.64 4.49 13.50
C ASP A 180 -17.03 5.10 13.29
N ALA A 181 -17.56 5.04 12.06
CA ALA A 181 -18.89 5.53 11.75
C ALA A 181 -19.96 4.76 12.55
N ARG A 182 -19.84 3.42 12.67
CA ARG A 182 -20.72 2.58 13.45
C ARG A 182 -20.68 2.92 14.95
N ALA A 183 -19.52 3.32 15.47
CA ALA A 183 -19.41 3.72 16.87
C ALA A 183 -20.31 4.93 17.21
N HIS A 184 -20.55 5.81 16.24
CA HIS A 184 -21.46 6.96 16.41
C HIS A 184 -22.95 6.62 16.31
N LEU A 185 -23.33 5.44 15.82
CA LEU A 185 -24.75 5.07 15.61
C LEU A 185 -25.60 5.14 16.87
N LYS A 186 -25.01 4.88 18.04
CA LYS A 186 -25.74 4.87 19.30
C LYS A 186 -26.23 6.24 19.70
N ASP A 187 -25.36 7.23 19.62
CA ASP A 187 -25.58 8.55 20.21
C ASP A 187 -25.88 9.63 19.16
N ARG A 188 -25.38 9.46 17.92
CA ARG A 188 -25.50 10.45 16.83
C ARG A 188 -25.63 9.78 15.47
N PRO A 189 -26.80 9.19 15.13
CA PRO A 189 -27.00 8.49 13.87
C PRO A 189 -26.78 9.39 12.63
N ASP A 190 -27.14 10.67 12.71
CA ASP A 190 -26.91 11.67 11.67
C ASP A 190 -25.41 11.87 11.36
N SER A 191 -24.59 11.96 12.42
CA SER A 191 -23.15 12.04 12.30
C SER A 191 -22.58 10.76 11.67
N ALA A 192 -23.03 9.60 12.08
CA ALA A 192 -22.59 8.30 11.55
C ALA A 192 -22.83 8.21 10.03
N GLY A 193 -23.99 8.61 9.55
CA GLY A 193 -24.28 8.63 8.12
C GLY A 193 -23.48 9.67 7.34
N ASN A 194 -23.22 10.84 7.94
CA ASN A 194 -22.34 11.84 7.33
C ASN A 194 -20.89 11.37 7.25
N ASP A 195 -20.44 10.60 8.23
CA ASP A 195 -19.10 10.03 8.23
C ASP A 195 -18.98 8.94 7.14
N ALA A 196 -19.98 8.07 6.97
CA ALA A 196 -20.02 7.13 5.84
C ALA A 196 -19.93 7.85 4.50
N ARG A 197 -20.63 8.99 4.33
CA ARG A 197 -20.54 9.80 3.12
C ARG A 197 -19.12 10.34 2.87
N LYS A 198 -18.44 10.85 3.91
CA LYS A 198 -17.06 11.34 3.80
C LYS A 198 -16.08 10.22 3.43
N ILE A 199 -16.27 9.02 3.98
CA ILE A 199 -15.50 7.85 3.61
C ILE A 199 -15.67 7.57 2.12
N MET A 200 -16.91 7.57 1.62
CA MET A 200 -17.19 7.37 0.19
C MET A 200 -16.54 8.44 -0.69
N ASP A 201 -16.54 9.72 -0.29
CA ASP A 201 -15.88 10.79 -1.04
C ASP A 201 -14.38 10.50 -1.21
N ILE A 202 -13.71 10.04 -0.16
CA ILE A 202 -12.27 9.74 -0.16
C ILE A 202 -11.98 8.48 -0.98
N GLU A 203 -12.61 7.36 -0.63
CA GLU A 203 -12.31 6.05 -1.23
C GLU A 203 -12.65 6.00 -2.72
N LEU A 204 -13.79 6.59 -3.12
CA LEU A 204 -14.17 6.63 -4.54
C LEU A 204 -13.25 7.52 -5.37
N GLY A 205 -12.72 8.59 -4.79
CA GLY A 205 -11.70 9.42 -5.45
C GLY A 205 -10.44 8.61 -5.77
N LEU A 206 -9.95 7.84 -4.80
CA LEU A 206 -8.80 6.95 -4.97
C LEU A 206 -9.08 5.83 -5.99
N ILE A 207 -10.26 5.20 -5.92
CA ILE A 207 -10.68 4.18 -6.88
C ILE A 207 -10.75 4.77 -8.29
N ALA A 208 -11.29 5.98 -8.44
CA ALA A 208 -11.38 6.67 -9.72
C ALA A 208 -9.99 6.90 -10.35
N GLU A 209 -9.00 7.26 -9.56
CA GLU A 209 -7.60 7.39 -9.99
C GLU A 209 -7.04 6.03 -10.46
N LYS A 210 -7.15 4.99 -9.62
CA LYS A 210 -6.62 3.65 -9.93
C LYS A 210 -7.26 3.02 -11.16
N LEU A 211 -8.55 3.25 -11.38
CA LEU A 211 -9.27 2.75 -12.55
C LEU A 211 -9.21 3.70 -13.74
N GLN A 212 -8.53 4.83 -13.63
CA GLN A 212 -8.40 5.85 -14.67
C GLN A 212 -9.76 6.26 -15.26
N LEU A 213 -10.72 6.58 -14.37
CA LEU A 213 -12.05 7.00 -14.80
C LEU A 213 -11.99 8.29 -15.60
N LYS A 214 -12.65 8.31 -16.74
CA LYS A 214 -12.72 9.52 -17.58
C LYS A 214 -13.81 10.44 -17.06
N LEU A 215 -13.42 11.45 -16.29
CA LEU A 215 -14.32 12.49 -15.80
C LEU A 215 -14.07 13.79 -16.56
N PRO A 216 -15.13 14.61 -16.81
CA PRO A 216 -14.94 15.91 -17.43
C PRO A 216 -13.99 16.77 -16.62
N TYR A 217 -12.99 17.40 -17.25
CA TYR A 217 -12.12 18.35 -16.57
C TYR A 217 -12.90 19.59 -16.15
N LEU A 218 -12.82 19.96 -14.87
CA LEU A 218 -13.41 21.16 -14.31
C LEU A 218 -12.33 22.22 -14.04
N ARG A 219 -12.66 23.50 -14.26
CA ARG A 219 -11.71 24.58 -14.10
C ARG A 219 -11.48 24.91 -12.62
N GLY A 220 -10.22 25.17 -12.23
CA GLY A 220 -9.83 25.54 -10.87
C GLY A 220 -9.84 24.35 -9.91
N ASP A 221 -10.11 24.61 -8.64
CA ASP A 221 -10.12 23.66 -7.53
C ASP A 221 -11.34 22.69 -7.51
N LYS A 222 -12.20 22.79 -8.51
CA LYS A 222 -13.41 21.96 -8.59
C LYS A 222 -13.10 20.48 -8.83
N ASN A 223 -11.95 20.15 -9.44
CA ASN A 223 -11.53 18.77 -9.62
C ASN A 223 -11.18 18.11 -8.27
N ASP A 224 -10.55 18.85 -7.35
CA ASP A 224 -10.17 18.38 -6.02
C ASP A 224 -11.38 18.27 -5.06
N LYS A 225 -12.49 18.90 -5.43
CA LYS A 225 -13.74 18.93 -4.65
C LYS A 225 -14.84 18.05 -5.24
N ARG A 226 -14.47 17.09 -6.09
CA ARG A 226 -15.44 16.13 -6.63
C ARG A 226 -16.05 15.28 -5.51
N MET A 227 -17.32 14.96 -5.69
CA MET A 227 -18.09 14.22 -4.70
C MET A 227 -18.33 12.78 -5.14
N TRP A 228 -18.61 11.91 -4.17
CA TRP A 228 -18.98 10.51 -4.37
C TRP A 228 -19.98 10.29 -5.50
N SER A 229 -20.93 11.21 -5.72
CA SER A 229 -21.98 11.08 -6.73
C SER A 229 -21.42 11.01 -8.16
N GLU A 230 -20.44 11.86 -8.48
CA GLU A 230 -19.81 11.89 -9.81
C GLU A 230 -19.02 10.59 -10.08
N PHE A 231 -18.32 10.09 -9.06
CA PHE A 231 -17.56 8.86 -9.15
C PHE A 231 -18.46 7.64 -9.29
N LEU A 232 -19.50 7.50 -8.45
CA LEU A 232 -20.43 6.38 -8.50
C LEU A 232 -21.22 6.34 -9.81
N GLU A 233 -21.70 7.49 -10.28
CA GLU A 233 -22.39 7.58 -11.55
C GLU A 233 -21.51 7.06 -12.70
N ARG A 234 -20.25 7.47 -12.71
CA ARG A 234 -19.30 7.05 -13.72
C ARG A 234 -18.91 5.58 -13.58
N LEU A 235 -18.67 5.10 -12.37
CA LEU A 235 -18.36 3.70 -12.09
C LEU A 235 -19.50 2.76 -12.55
N VAL A 236 -20.75 3.11 -12.28
CA VAL A 236 -21.90 2.32 -12.71
C VAL A 236 -22.05 2.36 -14.25
N ALA A 237 -21.84 3.53 -14.87
CA ALA A 237 -21.96 3.68 -16.32
C ALA A 237 -20.88 2.89 -17.07
N ASP A 238 -19.61 3.09 -16.71
CA ASP A 238 -18.47 2.43 -17.36
C ASP A 238 -18.36 0.97 -16.96
N GLY A 239 -18.73 0.63 -15.73
CA GLY A 239 -18.62 -0.72 -15.19
C GLY A 239 -19.39 -1.76 -15.98
N LYS A 240 -20.49 -1.39 -16.64
CA LYS A 240 -21.23 -2.30 -17.55
C LYS A 240 -20.35 -2.90 -18.64
N LYS A 241 -19.31 -2.19 -19.06
CA LYS A 241 -18.38 -2.64 -20.11
C LYS A 241 -16.99 -3.00 -19.56
N CYS A 242 -16.61 -2.35 -18.45
CA CYS A 242 -15.25 -2.40 -17.95
C CYS A 242 -15.08 -3.36 -16.78
N PHE A 243 -16.07 -3.47 -15.88
CA PHE A 243 -15.95 -4.27 -14.67
C PHE A 243 -16.37 -5.72 -14.93
N GLN A 244 -15.43 -6.64 -14.80
CA GLN A 244 -15.62 -8.03 -15.18
C GLN A 244 -15.15 -8.96 -14.06
N LYS A 245 -15.85 -10.07 -13.90
CA LYS A 245 -15.49 -11.16 -12.98
C LYS A 245 -15.42 -12.46 -13.75
N LYS A 246 -14.37 -13.24 -13.51
CA LYS A 246 -14.11 -14.52 -14.15
C LYS A 246 -15.24 -15.51 -13.85
N ALA A 247 -15.73 -16.18 -14.90
CA ALA A 247 -16.71 -17.27 -14.83
C ALA A 247 -16.29 -18.36 -15.81
N GLY A 248 -15.61 -19.41 -15.30
CA GLY A 248 -14.93 -20.39 -16.15
C GLY A 248 -13.77 -19.76 -16.91
N ASP A 249 -13.81 -19.84 -18.24
CA ASP A 249 -12.82 -19.18 -19.12
C ASP A 249 -13.24 -17.78 -19.59
N ASP A 250 -14.47 -17.38 -19.32
CA ASP A 250 -15.03 -16.11 -19.74
C ASP A 250 -14.94 -15.02 -18.67
N PHE A 251 -15.10 -13.76 -19.09
CA PHE A 251 -15.11 -12.58 -18.23
C PHE A 251 -16.38 -11.74 -18.46
N PRO A 252 -17.54 -12.20 -17.99
CA PRO A 252 -18.76 -11.42 -18.07
C PRO A 252 -18.70 -10.17 -17.21
N CYS A 253 -19.62 -9.23 -17.49
CA CYS A 253 -19.84 -8.06 -16.63
C CYS A 253 -20.17 -8.51 -15.19
N TYR A 254 -19.56 -7.88 -14.21
CA TYR A 254 -19.82 -8.14 -12.79
C TYR A 254 -21.10 -7.38 -12.36
N ALA A 255 -22.25 -7.91 -12.78
CA ALA A 255 -23.57 -7.27 -12.58
C ALA A 255 -23.91 -7.06 -11.10
N ASP A 256 -23.58 -8.03 -10.22
CA ASP A 256 -23.85 -7.92 -8.78
C ASP A 256 -23.10 -6.73 -8.16
N ALA A 257 -21.85 -6.51 -8.55
CA ALA A 257 -21.08 -5.35 -8.09
C ALA A 257 -21.74 -4.03 -8.54
N LEU A 258 -22.21 -3.97 -9.78
CA LEU A 258 -22.89 -2.77 -10.28
C LEU A 258 -24.21 -2.50 -9.56
N ALA A 259 -24.91 -3.56 -9.17
CA ALA A 259 -26.14 -3.43 -8.37
C ALA A 259 -25.86 -2.85 -6.99
N LEU A 260 -24.79 -3.29 -6.32
CA LEU A 260 -24.36 -2.76 -5.02
C LEU A 260 -23.92 -1.29 -5.13
N LEU A 261 -23.13 -0.94 -6.15
CA LEU A 261 -22.72 0.46 -6.40
C LEU A 261 -23.93 1.38 -6.66
N ASP A 262 -24.90 0.94 -7.45
CA ASP A 262 -26.11 1.74 -7.73
C ASP A 262 -27.04 1.81 -6.49
N GLY A 263 -27.09 0.76 -5.68
CA GLY A 263 -27.78 0.74 -4.40
C GLY A 263 -27.23 1.80 -3.43
N ALA A 264 -25.93 1.78 -3.20
CA ALA A 264 -25.25 2.77 -2.36
C ALA A 264 -25.45 4.20 -2.91
N ARG A 265 -25.37 4.39 -4.23
CA ARG A 265 -25.64 5.69 -4.87
C ARG A 265 -27.02 6.23 -4.53
N ARG A 266 -28.06 5.40 -4.63
CA ARG A 266 -29.44 5.81 -4.33
C ARG A 266 -29.62 6.19 -2.87
N LEU A 267 -29.05 5.41 -1.96
CA LEU A 267 -29.11 5.70 -0.52
C LEU A 267 -28.39 6.99 -0.17
N LEU A 268 -27.19 7.21 -0.70
CA LEU A 268 -26.43 8.43 -0.49
C LEU A 268 -27.15 9.66 -1.02
N VAL A 269 -27.84 9.58 -2.17
CA VAL A 269 -28.69 10.65 -2.70
C VAL A 269 -29.87 10.92 -1.74
N SER A 270 -30.54 9.88 -1.26
CA SER A 270 -31.62 10.01 -0.29
C SER A 270 -31.14 10.66 1.01
N TRP A 271 -29.96 10.25 1.49
CA TRP A 271 -29.34 10.79 2.68
C TRP A 271 -28.95 12.26 2.53
N ALA A 272 -28.33 12.65 1.42
CA ALA A 272 -27.95 14.03 1.15
C ALA A 272 -29.16 14.97 1.13
N ASN A 273 -30.29 14.49 0.64
CA ASN A 273 -31.54 15.26 0.63
C ASN A 273 -32.15 15.39 2.05
N LYS A 274 -32.04 14.37 2.89
CA LYS A 274 -32.51 14.40 4.29
C LYS A 274 -31.61 15.24 5.18
N GLY A 275 -30.28 15.15 5.04
CA GLY A 275 -29.30 15.85 5.87
C GLY A 275 -29.25 17.37 5.68
N SER A 276 -29.88 17.91 4.64
CA SER A 276 -30.04 19.35 4.42
C SER A 276 -31.32 19.94 5.08
N HIS A 277 -32.17 19.10 5.65
CA HIS A 277 -33.39 19.49 6.34
C HIS A 277 -33.40 18.90 7.75
N THR A 278 -34.07 19.57 8.67
CA THR A 278 -34.26 19.25 10.09
C THR A 278 -35.10 17.96 10.33
N PHE A 279 -34.74 16.85 9.70
CA PHE A 279 -35.39 15.57 9.94
C PHE A 279 -34.56 14.72 10.91
N ASP A 280 -35.23 14.13 11.89
CA ASP A 280 -34.61 13.14 12.76
C ASP A 280 -34.23 11.88 11.94
N VAL A 281 -32.96 11.56 11.97
CA VAL A 281 -32.42 10.37 11.32
C VAL A 281 -32.51 9.20 12.30
N MET A 282 -33.15 8.13 11.87
CA MET A 282 -33.27 6.92 12.67
C MET A 282 -32.01 6.05 12.59
N ARG A 283 -31.61 5.47 13.72
CA ARG A 283 -30.44 4.59 13.81
C ARG A 283 -30.41 3.47 12.74
N PRO A 284 -31.53 2.76 12.44
CA PRO A 284 -31.52 1.74 11.40
C PRO A 284 -31.22 2.30 9.99
N GLU A 285 -31.67 3.53 9.68
CA GLU A 285 -31.40 4.16 8.40
C GLU A 285 -29.90 4.47 8.23
N ALA A 286 -29.26 4.99 9.27
CA ALA A 286 -27.82 5.26 9.28
C ALA A 286 -27.01 3.95 9.20
N SER A 287 -27.43 2.90 9.91
CA SER A 287 -26.79 1.59 9.85
C SER A 287 -26.84 1.00 8.43
N ASN A 288 -28.01 1.01 7.81
CA ASN A 288 -28.18 0.50 6.45
C ASN A 288 -27.33 1.29 5.44
N LEU A 289 -27.25 2.62 5.60
CA LEU A 289 -26.38 3.43 4.75
C LEU A 289 -24.91 3.03 4.87
N ILE A 290 -24.41 2.83 6.11
CA ILE A 290 -23.03 2.43 6.38
C ILE A 290 -22.76 1.06 5.74
N ASP A 291 -23.66 0.08 5.96
CA ASP A 291 -23.50 -1.28 5.48
C ASP A 291 -23.50 -1.36 3.93
N ASP A 292 -24.36 -0.57 3.29
CA ASP A 292 -24.43 -0.51 1.82
C ASP A 292 -23.23 0.23 1.23
N CYS A 293 -22.75 1.30 1.88
CA CYS A 293 -21.52 1.99 1.46
C CYS A 293 -20.31 1.07 1.56
N GLU A 294 -20.16 0.36 2.67
CA GLU A 294 -19.07 -0.58 2.84
C GLU A 294 -19.13 -1.72 1.82
N SER A 295 -20.32 -2.32 1.64
CA SER A 295 -20.52 -3.38 0.64
C SER A 295 -20.19 -2.91 -0.77
N ALA A 296 -20.52 -1.66 -1.10
CA ALA A 296 -20.21 -1.06 -2.39
C ALA A 296 -18.68 -0.88 -2.59
N LEU A 297 -17.91 -0.55 -1.57
CA LEU A 297 -16.45 -0.48 -1.67
C LEU A 297 -15.79 -1.86 -1.71
N GLN A 298 -16.36 -2.85 -1.03
CA GLN A 298 -15.83 -4.22 -1.02
C GLN A 298 -15.88 -4.91 -2.40
N VAL A 299 -16.73 -4.45 -3.35
CA VAL A 299 -16.76 -5.03 -4.69
C VAL A 299 -15.44 -4.89 -5.46
N PHE A 300 -14.61 -3.92 -5.08
CA PHE A 300 -13.29 -3.70 -5.67
C PHE A 300 -12.21 -4.57 -5.07
N ARG A 301 -12.53 -5.37 -4.04
CA ARG A 301 -11.62 -6.34 -3.43
C ARG A 301 -12.00 -7.77 -3.84
N CYS A 302 -11.04 -8.52 -4.33
CA CYS A 302 -11.27 -9.90 -4.77
C CYS A 302 -11.60 -10.81 -3.59
N THR A 303 -12.66 -11.60 -3.71
CA THR A 303 -13.08 -12.55 -2.66
C THR A 303 -12.11 -13.72 -2.49
N SER A 304 -11.39 -14.10 -3.54
CA SER A 304 -10.46 -15.24 -3.54
C SER A 304 -9.07 -14.87 -3.01
N CYS A 305 -8.43 -13.86 -3.61
CA CYS A 305 -7.07 -13.48 -3.21
C CYS A 305 -7.03 -12.33 -2.19
N LYS A 306 -8.17 -11.77 -1.80
CA LYS A 306 -8.29 -10.63 -0.85
C LYS A 306 -7.57 -9.36 -1.28
N ARG A 307 -7.04 -9.30 -2.49
CA ARG A 307 -6.32 -8.14 -3.03
C ARG A 307 -7.25 -7.19 -3.79
N PRO A 308 -6.91 -5.90 -3.84
CA PRO A 308 -7.70 -4.94 -4.61
C PRO A 308 -7.68 -5.25 -6.11
N LEU A 309 -8.69 -4.78 -6.82
CA LEU A 309 -8.84 -4.93 -8.27
C LEU A 309 -7.63 -4.39 -9.06
N TRP A 310 -6.99 -3.34 -8.58
CA TRP A 310 -5.83 -2.69 -9.20
C TRP A 310 -4.47 -3.19 -8.70
N PHE A 311 -4.42 -4.41 -8.16
CA PHE A 311 -3.19 -4.99 -7.63
C PHE A 311 -2.10 -5.15 -8.69
N THR A 312 -2.46 -5.60 -9.89
CA THR A 312 -1.53 -5.75 -11.02
C THR A 312 -1.73 -4.58 -11.97
N ASN A 313 -0.77 -3.66 -11.99
CA ASN A 313 -0.74 -2.55 -12.93
C ASN A 313 0.40 -2.80 -13.92
N ALA A 314 0.16 -3.67 -14.90
CA ALA A 314 1.10 -3.86 -15.99
C ALA A 314 1.05 -2.62 -16.89
N GLU A 315 2.15 -1.88 -16.99
CA GLU A 315 2.33 -0.86 -18.04
C GLU A 315 1.99 -1.49 -19.39
N ASN A 316 1.15 -0.84 -20.18
CA ASN A 316 0.62 -1.31 -21.45
C ASN A 316 -0.44 -2.42 -21.41
N SER A 317 -1.02 -2.77 -20.28
CA SER A 317 -2.18 -3.67 -20.28
C SER A 317 -3.48 -2.91 -20.61
N GLU A 318 -4.40 -3.57 -21.31
CA GLU A 318 -5.75 -3.01 -21.57
C GLU A 318 -6.62 -3.00 -20.29
N TRP A 319 -6.14 -3.57 -19.19
CA TRP A 319 -6.88 -3.71 -17.92
C TRP A 319 -5.95 -3.75 -16.70
N VAL A 320 -6.50 -3.40 -15.55
CA VAL A 320 -5.97 -3.77 -14.24
C VAL A 320 -6.73 -4.97 -13.70
N GLN A 321 -6.08 -5.77 -12.87
CA GLN A 321 -6.69 -6.97 -12.28
C GLN A 321 -6.15 -7.26 -10.89
N CYS A 322 -6.93 -7.98 -10.08
CA CYS A 322 -6.47 -8.51 -8.81
C CYS A 322 -5.35 -9.55 -9.00
N GLN A 323 -4.68 -9.91 -7.92
CA GLN A 323 -3.53 -10.83 -7.96
C GLN A 323 -3.83 -12.18 -8.62
N CYS A 324 -5.00 -12.78 -8.37
CA CYS A 324 -5.38 -14.06 -8.97
C CYS A 324 -6.04 -13.94 -10.35
N GLY A 325 -6.28 -12.72 -10.85
CA GLY A 325 -6.90 -12.48 -12.14
C GLY A 325 -8.42 -12.72 -12.21
N GLU A 326 -9.10 -13.00 -11.09
CA GLU A 326 -10.56 -13.21 -11.09
C GLU A 326 -11.36 -11.94 -11.32
N LEU A 327 -10.89 -10.80 -10.80
CA LEU A 327 -11.47 -9.49 -11.03
C LEU A 327 -10.59 -8.68 -11.95
N ARG A 328 -11.22 -7.98 -12.91
CA ARG A 328 -10.51 -7.04 -13.76
C ARG A 328 -11.37 -5.84 -14.14
N TRP A 329 -10.70 -4.73 -14.37
CA TRP A 329 -11.30 -3.52 -14.94
C TRP A 329 -10.60 -3.21 -16.26
N ARG A 330 -11.36 -3.15 -17.34
CA ARG A 330 -10.86 -2.82 -18.66
C ARG A 330 -10.84 -1.31 -18.84
N TYR A 331 -9.67 -0.76 -19.18
CA TYR A 331 -9.59 0.64 -19.52
C TYR A 331 -10.41 0.92 -20.79
N GLY A 332 -11.29 1.92 -20.72
CA GLY A 332 -12.06 2.30 -21.90
C GLY A 332 -11.13 2.77 -23.01
N LYS A 333 -11.16 2.11 -24.15
CA LYS A 333 -10.62 2.70 -25.38
C LYS A 333 -11.42 3.96 -25.62
N GLY A 334 -10.73 5.12 -25.63
CA GLY A 334 -11.32 6.44 -25.85
C GLY A 334 -11.97 6.56 -27.21
#